data_271530be3c8fdab43169c648a22a900c
#
_entry.id   271530be3c8fdab43169c648a22a900c
#
_cell.length_a   1.000
_cell.length_b   1.000
_cell.length_c   1.000
_cell.angle_alpha   90.00
_cell.angle_beta   90.00
_cell.angle_gamma   90.00
#
_symmetry.space_group_name_H-M   'P 1'
#
loop_
_entity.id
_entity.type
_entity.pdbx_description
1 polymer ?
#
loop_
_entity_poly.entity_id
_entity_poly.type
_entity_poly.pdbx_seq_one_letter_code
_entity_poly.pdbx_strand_id
1 'polypeptide(L)'
;MSVENEAFVTRVGDFCFFFGWRSDPFFFDVNGNFNHMQFTGDYFFKDKNVCSIVLELPNSELGTNKVGIWARTVDKTGDGWIQADRGGRPLQAVFLPGEKKEDYLLGEPADDDRFIGAFAHELEHSGGYTSEQAKEVARKLLPDILSYTLTRRCAIRRMAGHCPTMLSTFSCLCTRTAR
;
A
#
# COMPACT_ATOMS: atom_id res chain seq x y z
N MET A 1 -9.65 -21.02 7.75
CA MET A 1 -9.67 -20.22 6.50
C MET A 1 -11.05 -20.34 5.93
N SER A 2 -11.77 -19.23 5.79
CA SER A 2 -13.13 -19.24 5.22
C SER A 2 -13.04 -19.38 3.72
N VAL A 3 -13.56 -20.46 3.16
CA VAL A 3 -13.66 -20.70 1.71
C VAL A 3 -15.09 -20.54 1.19
N GLU A 4 -16.02 -20.17 2.08
CA GLU A 4 -17.43 -20.00 1.79
C GLU A 4 -17.79 -18.53 1.54
N ASN A 5 -19.01 -18.30 1.06
CA ASN A 5 -19.51 -16.96 0.72
C ASN A 5 -19.58 -16.01 1.92
N GLU A 6 -19.68 -16.54 3.15
CA GLU A 6 -19.72 -15.74 4.37
C GLU A 6 -18.36 -15.67 5.06
N ALA A 7 -18.02 -14.46 5.51
CA ALA A 7 -16.81 -14.22 6.29
C ALA A 7 -16.99 -14.71 7.73
N PHE A 8 -16.11 -15.60 8.17
CA PHE A 8 -16.02 -15.89 9.60
C PHE A 8 -15.21 -14.78 10.28
N VAL A 9 -15.92 -13.88 10.95
CA VAL A 9 -15.30 -12.75 11.67
C VAL A 9 -15.22 -13.10 13.15
N THR A 10 -14.02 -13.09 13.70
CA THR A 10 -13.79 -13.22 15.15
C THR A 10 -13.93 -11.86 15.81
N ARG A 11 -14.70 -11.79 16.91
CA ARG A 11 -14.88 -10.57 17.70
C ARG A 11 -14.37 -10.80 19.13
N VAL A 12 -13.58 -9.82 19.61
CA VAL A 12 -13.08 -9.79 20.99
C VAL A 12 -13.27 -8.37 21.51
N GLY A 13 -14.30 -8.16 22.32
CA GLY A 13 -14.75 -6.81 22.69
C GLY A 13 -15.12 -6.02 21.45
N ASP A 14 -14.55 -4.84 21.30
CA ASP A 14 -14.76 -3.93 20.17
C ASP A 14 -13.82 -4.21 18.98
N PHE A 15 -12.96 -5.22 19.07
CA PHE A 15 -12.06 -5.62 17.99
C PHE A 15 -12.71 -6.68 17.10
N CYS A 16 -12.55 -6.54 15.79
CA CYS A 16 -12.95 -7.54 14.82
C CYS A 16 -11.74 -7.99 13.98
N PHE A 17 -11.65 -9.28 13.77
CA PHE A 17 -10.58 -9.89 13.01
C PHE A 17 -11.14 -10.86 11.98
N PHE A 18 -10.64 -10.78 10.77
CA PHE A 18 -10.92 -11.72 9.70
C PHE A 18 -9.64 -12.18 9.03
N PHE A 19 -9.57 -13.46 8.71
CA PHE A 19 -8.55 -14.07 7.89
C PHE A 19 -9.19 -15.04 6.90
N GLY A 20 -8.92 -14.87 5.61
CA GLY A 20 -9.48 -15.77 4.59
C GLY A 20 -9.33 -15.27 3.17
N TRP A 21 -9.84 -16.07 2.24
CA TRP A 21 -9.88 -15.75 0.82
C TRP A 21 -10.99 -14.76 0.52
N ARG A 22 -10.67 -13.76 -0.29
CA ARG A 22 -11.62 -12.77 -0.83
C ARG A 22 -11.24 -12.41 -2.25
N SER A 23 -12.22 -11.92 -3.01
CA SER A 23 -11.95 -11.34 -4.32
C SER A 23 -10.90 -10.26 -4.18
N ASP A 24 -9.95 -10.26 -5.10
CA ASP A 24 -8.86 -9.30 -5.07
C ASP A 24 -9.40 -7.88 -5.25
N PRO A 25 -9.15 -6.96 -4.29
CA PRO A 25 -9.62 -5.58 -4.36
C PRO A 25 -8.66 -4.64 -5.08
N PHE A 26 -7.60 -5.15 -5.66
CA PHE A 26 -6.59 -4.35 -6.35
C PHE A 26 -7.03 -4.04 -7.78
N PHE A 27 -7.91 -3.08 -7.94
CA PHE A 27 -8.47 -2.63 -9.21
C PHE A 27 -7.42 -1.94 -10.08
N PHE A 28 -6.48 -2.72 -10.62
CA PHE A 28 -5.34 -2.20 -11.34
C PHE A 28 -5.26 -2.78 -12.76
N ASP A 29 -5.02 -1.89 -13.73
CA ASP A 29 -4.77 -2.21 -15.13
C ASP A 29 -3.28 -2.50 -15.34
N VAL A 30 -2.88 -3.74 -15.07
CA VAL A 30 -1.49 -4.19 -15.21
C VAL A 30 -1.01 -4.04 -16.65
N ASN A 31 -1.86 -4.42 -17.61
CA ASN A 31 -1.50 -4.38 -19.04
C ASN A 31 -1.27 -2.94 -19.51
N GLY A 32 -2.14 -2.03 -19.12
CA GLY A 32 -1.98 -0.60 -19.43
C GLY A 32 -0.73 -0.01 -18.78
N ASN A 33 -0.42 -0.42 -17.55
CA ASN A 33 0.79 0.02 -16.85
C ASN A 33 2.08 -0.39 -17.60
N PHE A 34 2.17 -1.66 -18.03
CA PHE A 34 3.31 -2.14 -18.81
C PHE A 34 3.34 -1.63 -20.25
N ASN A 35 2.22 -1.12 -20.76
CA ASN A 35 2.14 -0.49 -22.06
C ASN A 35 2.30 1.04 -21.96
N HIS A 36 3.39 1.49 -21.40
CA HIS A 36 3.74 2.92 -21.28
C HIS A 36 2.64 3.78 -20.63
N MET A 37 1.95 3.25 -19.61
CA MET A 37 0.84 3.91 -18.90
C MET A 37 -0.37 4.21 -19.80
N GLN A 38 -0.52 3.49 -20.90
CA GLN A 38 -1.70 3.57 -21.76
C GLN A 38 -2.81 2.70 -21.19
N PHE A 39 -3.49 3.22 -20.17
CA PHE A 39 -4.51 2.48 -19.45
C PHE A 39 -5.73 2.19 -20.31
N THR A 40 -6.16 0.94 -20.29
CA THR A 40 -7.34 0.43 -21.01
C THR A 40 -8.59 0.45 -20.14
N GLY A 41 -8.44 0.55 -18.84
CA GLY A 41 -9.50 0.40 -17.84
C GLY A 41 -9.83 -1.07 -17.53
N ASP A 42 -9.03 -2.02 -18.01
CA ASP A 42 -9.22 -3.43 -17.70
C ASP A 42 -8.80 -3.74 -16.26
N TYR A 43 -9.65 -4.47 -15.55
CA TYR A 43 -9.36 -4.93 -14.20
C TYR A 43 -8.66 -6.30 -14.28
N PHE A 44 -7.34 -6.28 -14.22
CA PHE A 44 -6.51 -7.48 -14.35
C PHE A 44 -6.78 -8.55 -13.27
N PHE A 45 -7.17 -8.14 -12.08
CA PHE A 45 -7.39 -9.03 -10.93
C PHE A 45 -8.86 -9.45 -10.73
N LYS A 46 -9.76 -9.17 -11.68
CA LYS A 46 -11.21 -9.42 -11.56
C LYS A 46 -11.59 -10.86 -11.19
N ASP A 47 -10.80 -11.83 -11.67
CA ASP A 47 -11.02 -13.26 -11.45
C ASP A 47 -10.00 -13.87 -10.47
N LYS A 48 -9.32 -13.02 -9.71
CA LYS A 48 -8.32 -13.43 -8.73
C LYS A 48 -8.89 -13.37 -7.31
N ASN A 49 -8.34 -14.22 -6.46
CA ASN A 49 -8.58 -14.20 -5.02
C ASN A 49 -7.29 -13.89 -4.29
N VAL A 50 -7.42 -13.16 -3.19
CA VAL A 50 -6.31 -12.81 -2.31
C VAL A 50 -6.57 -13.37 -0.90
N CYS A 51 -5.52 -13.83 -0.25
CA CYS A 51 -5.56 -14.16 1.16
C CYS A 51 -5.51 -12.86 1.96
N SER A 52 -6.62 -12.51 2.59
CA SER A 52 -6.79 -11.23 3.27
C SER A 52 -6.71 -11.39 4.78
N ILE A 53 -6.04 -10.45 5.42
CA ILE A 53 -6.07 -10.23 6.86
C ILE A 53 -6.73 -8.87 7.08
N VAL A 54 -7.83 -8.84 7.83
CA VAL A 54 -8.55 -7.60 8.14
C VAL A 54 -8.64 -7.45 9.65
N LEU A 55 -8.20 -6.31 10.15
CA LEU A 55 -8.30 -5.92 11.56
C LEU A 55 -9.13 -4.63 11.64
N GLU A 56 -10.19 -4.66 12.42
CA GLU A 56 -10.98 -3.49 12.79
C GLU A 56 -10.80 -3.23 14.29
N LEU A 57 -10.49 -2.00 14.63
CA LEU A 57 -10.32 -1.58 16.03
C LEU A 57 -10.90 -0.17 16.23
N PRO A 58 -11.35 0.16 17.46
CA PRO A 58 -11.86 1.49 17.76
C PRO A 58 -10.77 2.56 17.65
N ASN A 59 -11.11 3.73 17.13
CA ASN A 59 -10.19 4.86 17.04
C ASN A 59 -9.64 5.29 18.42
N SER A 60 -10.41 5.08 19.48
CA SER A 60 -9.99 5.37 20.87
C SER A 60 -8.75 4.60 21.30
N GLU A 61 -8.55 3.40 20.76
CA GLU A 61 -7.40 2.54 21.08
C GLU A 61 -6.08 3.04 20.47
N LEU A 62 -6.14 3.95 19.51
CA LEU A 62 -4.94 4.45 18.83
C LEU A 62 -4.23 5.56 19.62
N GLY A 63 -4.85 6.12 20.67
CA GLY A 63 -4.23 7.08 21.58
C GLY A 63 -3.76 8.41 20.97
N THR A 64 -3.98 8.62 19.67
CA THR A 64 -3.55 9.82 18.93
C THR A 64 -4.45 10.05 17.72
N ASN A 65 -4.50 11.29 17.26
CA ASN A 65 -5.26 11.67 16.07
C ASN A 65 -4.53 11.38 14.73
N LYS A 66 -3.25 11.08 14.79
CA LYS A 66 -2.44 10.75 13.59
C LYS A 66 -1.71 9.46 13.84
N VAL A 67 -1.87 8.53 12.91
CA VAL A 67 -1.16 7.25 12.94
C VAL A 67 -0.45 7.02 11.62
N GLY A 68 0.67 6.33 11.68
CA GLY A 68 1.38 5.79 10.54
C GLY A 68 1.22 4.27 10.54
N ILE A 69 0.84 3.71 9.41
CA ILE A 69 0.60 2.26 9.27
C ILE A 69 1.54 1.72 8.21
N TRP A 70 2.24 0.66 8.54
CA TRP A 70 2.97 -0.18 7.62
C TRP A 70 2.93 -1.62 8.10
N ALA A 71 3.14 -2.55 7.21
CA ALA A 71 3.13 -3.97 7.51
C ALA A 71 4.42 -4.62 7.02
N ARG A 72 4.79 -5.74 7.63
CA ARG A 72 5.89 -6.58 7.17
C ARG A 72 5.52 -8.05 7.24
N THR A 73 6.09 -8.82 6.33
CA THR A 73 6.08 -10.27 6.38
C THR A 73 7.37 -10.75 7.00
N VAL A 74 7.29 -11.70 7.91
CA VAL A 74 8.46 -12.33 8.52
C VAL A 74 8.38 -13.85 8.37
N ASP A 75 9.49 -14.44 7.98
CA ASP A 75 9.63 -15.88 7.84
C ASP A 75 10.43 -16.45 9.03
N LYS A 76 10.03 -17.62 9.49
CA LYS A 76 10.74 -18.33 10.53
C LYS A 76 11.82 -19.21 9.92
N THR A 77 13.05 -18.89 10.19
CA THR A 77 14.23 -19.70 9.83
C THR A 77 14.79 -20.44 11.03
N GLY A 78 15.81 -21.29 10.82
CA GLY A 78 16.51 -21.97 11.92
C GLY A 78 17.13 -21.00 12.94
N ASP A 79 17.53 -19.81 12.48
CA ASP A 79 18.23 -18.80 13.29
C ASP A 79 17.29 -17.72 13.87
N GLY A 80 15.97 -17.81 13.60
CA GLY A 80 15.00 -16.84 14.11
C GLY A 80 13.99 -16.36 13.06
N TRP A 81 13.44 -15.15 13.31
CA TRP A 81 12.50 -14.50 12.40
C TRP A 81 13.26 -13.50 11.52
N ILE A 82 13.11 -13.65 10.21
CA ILE A 82 13.72 -12.75 9.20
C ILE A 82 12.62 -12.05 8.45
N GLN A 83 12.74 -10.72 8.27
CA GLN A 83 11.83 -9.97 7.42
C GLN A 83 12.02 -10.39 5.96
N ALA A 84 10.92 -10.67 5.26
CA ALA A 84 10.90 -11.06 3.86
C ALA A 84 10.33 -9.97 2.95
N ASP A 85 9.40 -9.15 3.48
CA ASP A 85 8.72 -8.14 2.70
C ASP A 85 8.15 -7.05 3.61
N ARG A 86 7.85 -5.88 3.04
CA ARG A 86 7.13 -4.80 3.71
C ARG A 86 6.34 -3.93 2.74
N GLY A 87 5.37 -3.19 3.29
CA GLY A 87 4.67 -2.17 2.57
C GLY A 87 3.82 -1.30 3.50
N GLY A 88 3.81 -0.03 3.24
CA GLY A 88 2.90 0.94 3.86
C GLY A 88 1.91 1.47 2.82
N ARG A 89 2.43 1.88 1.67
CA ARG A 89 1.65 2.32 0.51
C ARG A 89 1.77 1.32 -0.63
N PRO A 90 0.74 1.21 -1.47
CA PRO A 90 0.77 0.28 -2.58
C PRO A 90 1.83 0.67 -3.63
N LEU A 91 2.42 -0.35 -4.24
CA LEU A 91 3.32 -0.22 -5.39
C LEU A 91 4.62 0.55 -5.14
N GLN A 92 5.00 0.88 -3.90
CA GLN A 92 6.23 1.62 -3.66
C GLN A 92 7.48 0.87 -4.20
N ALA A 93 7.53 -0.44 -4.03
CA ALA A 93 8.65 -1.26 -4.47
C ALA A 93 8.86 -1.28 -6.00
N VAL A 94 7.89 -0.84 -6.81
CA VAL A 94 8.05 -0.81 -8.28
C VAL A 94 9.01 0.29 -8.74
N PHE A 95 9.25 1.32 -7.91
CA PHE A 95 10.23 2.36 -8.18
C PHE A 95 11.70 1.92 -8.00
N LEU A 96 11.91 0.67 -7.58
CA LEU A 96 13.24 0.19 -7.26
C LEU A 96 13.64 -0.97 -8.17
N PRO A 97 14.80 -0.91 -8.83
CA PRO A 97 15.32 -2.01 -9.61
C PRO A 97 16.05 -3.05 -8.74
N GLY A 98 15.92 -4.32 -9.11
CA GLY A 98 16.77 -5.43 -8.69
C GLY A 98 17.16 -5.44 -7.20
N GLU A 99 18.47 -5.40 -6.94
CA GLU A 99 19.05 -5.48 -5.59
C GLU A 99 18.56 -4.38 -4.64
N LYS A 100 18.34 -3.16 -5.14
CA LYS A 100 17.79 -2.08 -4.32
C LYS A 100 16.38 -2.37 -3.83
N LYS A 101 15.62 -3.14 -4.60
CA LYS A 101 14.28 -3.59 -4.19
C LYS A 101 14.37 -4.56 -3.03
N GLU A 102 15.29 -5.49 -3.06
CA GLU A 102 15.52 -6.44 -1.94
C GLU A 102 15.92 -5.69 -0.68
N ASP A 103 16.90 -4.79 -0.76
CA ASP A 103 17.31 -3.95 0.37
C ASP A 103 16.15 -3.13 0.95
N TYR A 104 15.27 -2.66 0.08
CA TYR A 104 14.09 -1.90 0.51
C TYR A 104 13.09 -2.80 1.24
N LEU A 105 12.78 -3.97 0.71
CA LEU A 105 11.81 -4.90 1.30
C LEU A 105 12.29 -5.48 2.64
N LEU A 106 13.60 -5.64 2.81
CA LEU A 106 14.22 -6.12 4.04
C LEU A 106 14.46 -5.01 5.08
N GLY A 107 14.40 -3.75 4.66
CA GLY A 107 14.64 -2.60 5.53
C GLY A 107 13.40 -2.13 6.30
N GLU A 108 13.57 -1.07 7.08
CA GLU A 108 12.49 -0.40 7.80
C GLU A 108 12.22 1.01 7.21
N PRO A 109 11.00 1.55 7.37
CA PRO A 109 10.68 2.89 6.85
C PRO A 109 11.59 4.01 7.39
N ALA A 110 12.18 3.82 8.57
CA ALA A 110 13.12 4.78 9.14
C ALA A 110 14.39 4.98 8.30
N ASP A 111 14.74 4.00 7.47
CA ASP A 111 15.94 4.02 6.63
C ASP A 111 15.64 4.42 5.18
N ASP A 112 14.44 4.84 4.87
CA ASP A 112 13.97 5.06 3.49
C ASP A 112 14.64 6.25 2.80
N ASP A 113 15.21 7.17 3.51
CA ASP A 113 15.92 8.33 2.92
C ASP A 113 17.02 7.91 1.94
N ARG A 114 17.64 6.75 2.16
CA ARG A 114 18.65 6.18 1.25
C ARG A 114 18.11 5.82 -0.13
N PHE A 115 16.81 5.67 -0.28
CA PHE A 115 16.15 5.32 -1.55
C PHE A 115 15.62 6.52 -2.33
N ILE A 116 15.67 7.76 -1.77
CA ILE A 116 15.18 8.97 -2.44
C ILE A 116 15.78 9.13 -3.83
N GLY A 117 17.07 8.89 -3.98
CA GLY A 117 17.75 8.99 -5.29
C GLY A 117 17.25 7.98 -6.32
N ALA A 118 16.95 6.74 -5.90
CA ALA A 118 16.42 5.71 -6.79
C ALA A 118 14.98 6.01 -7.22
N PHE A 119 14.15 6.46 -6.29
CA PHE A 119 12.78 6.91 -6.59
C PHE A 119 12.76 8.11 -7.53
N ALA A 120 13.64 9.11 -7.30
CA ALA A 120 13.74 10.27 -8.16
C ALA A 120 14.18 9.88 -9.58
N HIS A 121 15.13 8.97 -9.70
CA HIS A 121 15.60 8.47 -11.00
C HIS A 121 14.45 7.85 -11.81
N GLU A 122 13.64 6.99 -11.18
CA GLU A 122 12.51 6.39 -11.87
C GLU A 122 11.43 7.40 -12.26
N LEU A 123 11.16 8.37 -11.39
CA LEU A 123 10.22 9.46 -11.68
C LEU A 123 10.68 10.33 -12.84
N GLU A 124 11.99 10.57 -12.99
CA GLU A 124 12.56 11.27 -14.15
C GLU A 124 12.36 10.47 -15.43
N HIS A 125 12.71 9.18 -15.42
CA HIS A 125 12.70 8.34 -16.61
C HIS A 125 11.31 7.92 -17.06
N SER A 126 10.48 7.47 -16.14
CA SER A 126 9.15 6.93 -16.46
C SER A 126 8.04 7.95 -16.27
N GLY A 127 8.20 8.90 -15.36
CA GLY A 127 7.18 9.88 -15.01
C GLY A 127 7.30 11.23 -15.74
N GLY A 128 8.40 11.47 -16.46
CA GLY A 128 8.63 12.74 -17.15
C GLY A 128 8.81 13.95 -16.23
N TYR A 129 9.17 13.73 -14.96
CA TYR A 129 9.46 14.81 -14.01
C TYR A 129 10.86 15.42 -14.30
N THR A 130 11.01 16.71 -14.00
CA THR A 130 12.37 17.29 -13.92
C THR A 130 13.09 16.75 -12.69
N SER A 131 14.42 16.81 -12.66
CA SER A 131 15.22 16.28 -11.54
C SER A 131 14.83 16.88 -10.18
N GLU A 132 14.54 18.18 -10.15
CA GLU A 132 14.09 18.84 -8.91
C GLU A 132 12.70 18.35 -8.46
N GLN A 133 11.76 18.28 -9.40
CA GLN A 133 10.41 17.76 -9.12
C GLN A 133 10.45 16.31 -8.67
N ALA A 134 11.25 15.48 -9.33
CA ALA A 134 11.41 14.06 -9.00
C ALA A 134 11.90 13.85 -7.56
N LYS A 135 12.90 14.62 -7.14
CA LYS A 135 13.41 14.58 -5.76
C LYS A 135 12.37 15.04 -4.75
N GLU A 136 11.61 16.09 -5.07
CA GLU A 136 10.55 16.58 -4.18
C GLU A 136 9.43 15.53 -4.02
N VAL A 137 9.03 14.90 -5.13
CA VAL A 137 8.02 13.84 -5.12
C VAL A 137 8.53 12.60 -4.37
N ALA A 138 9.78 12.19 -4.61
CA ALA A 138 10.39 11.06 -3.90
C ALA A 138 10.37 11.26 -2.37
N ARG A 139 10.69 12.46 -1.88
CA ARG A 139 10.61 12.79 -0.44
C ARG A 139 9.18 12.77 0.10
N LYS A 140 8.16 12.94 -0.73
CA LYS A 140 6.74 12.81 -0.33
C LYS A 140 6.26 11.37 -0.36
N LEU A 141 6.88 10.52 -1.18
CA LEU A 141 6.60 9.10 -1.26
C LEU A 141 7.27 8.31 -0.12
N LEU A 142 8.37 8.80 0.40
CA LEU A 142 9.13 8.19 1.49
C LEU A 142 9.03 9.03 2.78
N PRO A 143 9.08 8.41 3.95
CA PRO A 143 9.12 6.96 4.18
C PRO A 143 7.82 6.25 3.76
N ASP A 144 7.94 4.93 3.47
CA ASP A 144 6.80 4.10 3.07
C ASP A 144 5.88 3.78 4.26
N ILE A 145 5.14 4.80 4.63
CA ILE A 145 4.16 4.75 5.72
C ILE A 145 2.84 5.32 5.21
N LEU A 146 1.77 4.57 5.38
CA LEU A 146 0.42 5.06 5.14
C LEU A 146 -0.02 5.91 6.34
N SER A 147 -0.07 7.23 6.14
CA SER A 147 -0.51 8.17 7.17
C SER A 147 -2.03 8.28 7.20
N TYR A 148 -2.62 8.13 8.37
CA TYR A 148 -4.04 8.26 8.61
C TYR A 148 -4.33 9.28 9.72
N THR A 149 -5.35 10.11 9.52
CA THR A 149 -5.81 11.10 10.51
C THR A 149 -7.24 10.78 10.89
N LEU A 150 -7.49 10.43 12.15
CA LEU A 150 -8.78 9.93 12.67
C LEU A 150 -9.95 10.89 12.47
N THR A 151 -9.68 12.20 12.52
CA THR A 151 -10.71 13.25 12.41
C THR A 151 -10.91 13.78 11.00
N ARG A 152 -10.11 13.35 10.03
CA ARG A 152 -10.22 13.80 8.64
C ARG A 152 -11.04 12.81 7.84
N ARG A 153 -12.13 13.28 7.25
CA ARG A 153 -12.76 12.54 6.15
C ARG A 153 -11.75 12.39 5.02
N CYS A 154 -11.59 11.17 4.52
CA CYS A 154 -10.70 10.89 3.39
C CYS A 154 -11.07 11.82 2.22
N ALA A 155 -10.20 12.78 1.92
CA ALA A 155 -10.40 13.72 0.83
C ALA A 155 -9.88 13.11 -0.47
N ILE A 156 -10.58 12.11 -0.99
CA ILE A 156 -10.31 11.47 -2.29
C ILE A 156 -10.18 12.49 -3.43
N ARG A 157 -10.78 13.66 -3.29
CA ARG A 157 -10.83 14.70 -4.34
C ARG A 157 -9.52 15.41 -4.63
N ARG A 158 -8.49 15.36 -3.78
CA ARG A 158 -7.28 16.18 -3.99
C ARG A 158 -6.14 15.48 -4.72
N MET A 159 -6.18 14.17 -4.89
CA MET A 159 -5.14 13.43 -5.60
C MET A 159 -5.44 13.17 -7.08
N ALA A 160 -6.63 13.50 -7.56
CA ALA A 160 -7.06 13.29 -8.94
C ALA A 160 -6.36 14.20 -9.98
N GLY A 161 -5.44 15.07 -9.56
CA GLY A 161 -4.85 16.06 -10.45
C GLY A 161 -3.55 15.68 -11.15
N HIS A 162 -2.78 14.71 -10.65
CA HIS A 162 -1.43 14.48 -11.19
C HIS A 162 -0.96 13.02 -11.31
N CYS A 163 -1.69 12.06 -10.78
CA CYS A 163 -1.53 10.64 -11.12
C CYS A 163 -2.85 9.92 -10.78
N PRO A 164 -3.80 9.89 -11.71
CA PRO A 164 -5.17 9.46 -11.41
C PRO A 164 -5.29 8.01 -10.97
N THR A 165 -4.35 7.15 -11.32
CA THR A 165 -4.57 5.71 -11.34
C THR A 165 -3.97 4.96 -10.15
N MET A 166 -2.82 5.36 -9.64
CA MET A 166 -2.14 4.59 -8.58
C MET A 166 -2.64 4.87 -7.16
N LEU A 167 -3.16 6.05 -6.89
CA LEU A 167 -3.56 6.46 -5.54
C LEU A 167 -5.07 6.39 -5.28
N SER A 168 -5.89 6.30 -6.34
CA SER A 168 -7.36 6.24 -6.20
C SER A 168 -7.87 4.89 -5.67
N THR A 169 -7.13 3.83 -5.87
CA THR A 169 -7.56 2.47 -5.53
C THR A 169 -7.61 2.23 -4.02
N PHE A 170 -6.72 2.85 -3.26
CA PHE A 170 -6.62 2.63 -1.81
C PHE A 170 -7.56 3.47 -0.96
N SER A 171 -8.01 4.60 -1.46
CA SER A 171 -8.97 5.42 -0.71
C SER A 171 -10.39 4.82 -0.66
N CYS A 172 -10.70 3.85 -1.51
CA CYS A 172 -12.01 3.19 -1.53
C CYS A 172 -12.18 2.15 -0.42
N LEU A 173 -11.09 1.57 0.11
CA LEU A 173 -11.14 0.57 1.18
C LEU A 173 -11.41 1.18 2.56
N CYS A 174 -11.02 2.43 2.80
CA CYS A 174 -11.25 3.11 4.09
C CYS A 174 -12.67 3.70 4.26
N THR A 175 -13.52 3.76 3.22
CA THR A 175 -14.78 4.49 3.29
C THR A 175 -16.03 3.64 3.58
N ARG A 176 -15.92 2.33 3.67
CA ARG A 176 -17.09 1.44 3.86
C ARG A 176 -17.37 0.97 5.28
N THR A 177 -16.57 1.31 6.27
CA THR A 177 -16.72 0.82 7.65
C THR A 177 -17.15 1.87 8.67
N ALA A 178 -17.67 3.03 8.23
CA ALA A 178 -18.28 4.01 9.14
C ALA A 178 -19.79 4.08 8.90
N ARG A 179 -20.54 3.10 9.40
CA ARG A 179 -21.95 3.20 9.79
C ARG A 179 -22.16 2.47 11.11
#